data_64422f75a6b52a90df2b71f8975e8d9f
#
_entry.id   64422f75a6b52a90df2b71f8975e8d9f
#
_cell.length_a   1.000
_cell.length_b   1.000
_cell.length_c   1.000
_cell.angle_alpha   90.00
_cell.angle_beta   90.00
_cell.angle_gamma   90.00
#
_symmetry.space_group_name_H-M   'P 1'
#
loop_
_entity.id
_entity.type
_entity.pdbx_description
1 polymer ?
#
loop_
_entity_poly.entity_id
_entity_poly.type
_entity_poly.pdbx_seq_one_letter_code
_entity_poly.pdbx_strand_id
1 'polypeptide(L)'
;MAKTLVAYFSASGVTRNAAELVARAAGADLYEICPAESYTAADLNWRDKTSRSSREMRDKNSRPALADHPVNLQEYDTVLLGFPIWWYTAPTIINTFLESHNFAGKTIILFATSGGSGFGNTAQDLKRSVASSAVIREGRLLNGRLQESAIREWLSELGI
;
A
#
# COMPACT_ATOMS: atom_id res chain seq x y z
N MET A 1 -18.00 -1.34 16.65
CA MET A 1 -16.92 -2.29 16.43
C MET A 1 -15.94 -1.76 15.41
N ALA A 2 -14.67 -1.81 15.74
CA ALA A 2 -13.63 -1.40 14.82
C ALA A 2 -13.56 -2.38 13.64
N LYS A 3 -13.55 -1.84 12.43
CA LYS A 3 -13.37 -2.62 11.21
C LYS A 3 -12.01 -2.36 10.61
N THR A 4 -11.49 -3.35 9.93
CA THR A 4 -10.21 -3.29 9.24
C THR A 4 -10.43 -3.37 7.73
N LEU A 5 -9.74 -2.52 6.99
CA LEU A 5 -9.73 -2.54 5.53
C LEU A 5 -8.33 -2.92 5.06
N VAL A 6 -8.26 -3.79 4.07
CA VAL A 6 -7.02 -4.05 3.34
C VAL A 6 -7.09 -3.27 2.03
N ALA A 7 -6.28 -2.23 1.91
CA ALA A 7 -6.17 -1.43 0.70
C ALA A 7 -4.81 -1.69 0.07
N TYR A 8 -4.75 -1.87 -1.25
CA TYR A 8 -3.50 -2.19 -1.90
C TYR A 8 -3.40 -1.61 -3.31
N PHE A 9 -2.16 -1.35 -3.72
CA PHE A 9 -1.82 -1.08 -5.10
C PHE A 9 -0.94 -2.22 -5.62
N SER A 10 -1.27 -2.78 -6.77
CA SER A 10 -0.49 -3.84 -7.39
C SER A 10 -0.28 -3.54 -8.87
N ALA A 11 0.99 -3.50 -9.28
CA ALA A 11 1.34 -3.25 -10.68
C ALA A 11 1.46 -4.54 -11.49
N SER A 12 1.97 -5.61 -10.89
CA SER A 12 2.27 -6.87 -11.58
C SER A 12 1.48 -8.07 -11.05
N GLY A 13 0.63 -7.88 -10.04
CA GLY A 13 -0.17 -8.95 -9.44
C GLY A 13 0.43 -9.57 -8.19
N VAL A 14 1.70 -9.32 -7.89
CA VAL A 14 2.36 -9.89 -6.72
C VAL A 14 1.75 -9.34 -5.43
N THR A 15 1.60 -8.02 -5.34
CA THR A 15 1.00 -7.38 -4.16
C THR A 15 -0.48 -7.76 -4.03
N ARG A 16 -1.19 -7.90 -5.16
CA ARG A 16 -2.59 -8.36 -5.15
C ARG A 16 -2.73 -9.70 -4.45
N ASN A 17 -1.90 -10.67 -4.81
CA ASN A 17 -1.95 -11.99 -4.19
C ASN A 17 -1.70 -11.92 -2.70
N ALA A 18 -0.73 -11.12 -2.27
CA ALA A 18 -0.43 -10.90 -0.85
C ALA A 18 -1.62 -10.24 -0.14
N ALA A 19 -2.22 -9.22 -0.75
CA ALA A 19 -3.35 -8.49 -0.16
C ALA A 19 -4.59 -9.37 0.00
N GLU A 20 -4.88 -10.21 -0.99
CA GLU A 20 -5.99 -11.15 -0.91
C GLU A 20 -5.82 -12.11 0.25
N LEU A 21 -4.61 -12.60 0.46
CA LEU A 21 -4.30 -13.50 1.56
C LEU A 21 -4.40 -12.80 2.91
N VAL A 22 -3.92 -11.56 3.01
CA VAL A 22 -4.03 -10.74 4.23
C VAL A 22 -5.50 -10.49 4.56
N ALA A 23 -6.31 -10.12 3.57
CA ALA A 23 -7.74 -9.87 3.78
C ALA A 23 -8.45 -11.11 4.27
N ARG A 24 -8.14 -12.27 3.70
CA ARG A 24 -8.72 -13.55 4.13
C ARG A 24 -8.32 -13.89 5.56
N ALA A 25 -7.04 -13.73 5.88
CA ALA A 25 -6.52 -14.03 7.21
C ALA A 25 -7.11 -13.10 8.28
N ALA A 26 -7.34 -11.84 7.94
CA ALA A 26 -7.89 -10.84 8.86
C ALA A 26 -9.41 -10.86 8.93
N GLY A 27 -10.08 -11.52 7.99
CA GLY A 27 -11.52 -11.39 7.84
C GLY A 27 -11.93 -9.96 7.49
N ALA A 28 -11.11 -9.27 6.72
CA ALA A 28 -11.24 -7.85 6.41
C ALA A 28 -11.76 -7.62 5.00
N ASP A 29 -12.34 -6.45 4.77
CA ASP A 29 -12.73 -6.03 3.43
C ASP A 29 -11.47 -5.69 2.62
N LEU A 30 -11.56 -5.84 1.31
CA LEU A 30 -10.45 -5.65 0.38
C LEU A 30 -10.79 -4.52 -0.60
N TYR A 31 -9.86 -3.59 -0.79
CA TYR A 31 -10.01 -2.49 -1.73
C TYR A 31 -8.76 -2.34 -2.59
N GLU A 32 -8.94 -2.30 -3.91
CA GLU A 32 -7.83 -2.08 -4.83
C GLU A 32 -7.68 -0.61 -5.15
N ILE A 33 -6.47 -0.08 -4.95
CA ILE A 33 -6.11 1.29 -5.35
C ILE A 33 -5.80 1.23 -6.84
N CYS A 34 -6.73 1.68 -7.67
CA CYS A 34 -6.60 1.59 -9.13
C CYS A 34 -6.08 2.90 -9.71
N PRO A 35 -5.00 2.87 -10.49
CA PRO A 35 -4.58 4.05 -11.24
C PRO A 35 -5.59 4.35 -12.35
N ALA A 36 -5.76 5.63 -12.69
CA ALA A 36 -6.61 6.04 -13.82
C ALA A 36 -6.09 5.44 -15.12
N GLU A 37 -4.77 5.33 -15.26
CA GLU A 37 -4.11 4.64 -16.36
C GLU A 37 -3.30 3.48 -15.81
N SER A 38 -3.62 2.26 -16.26
CA SER A 38 -2.90 1.07 -15.82
C SER A 38 -1.43 1.12 -16.22
N TYR A 39 -0.57 0.52 -15.40
CA TYR A 39 0.85 0.42 -15.70
C TYR A 39 1.09 -0.72 -16.68
N THR A 40 1.81 -0.43 -17.77
CA THR A 40 2.23 -1.45 -18.74
C THR A 40 3.59 -2.03 -18.33
N ALA A 41 4.01 -3.10 -19.00
CA ALA A 41 5.34 -3.65 -18.78
C ALA A 41 6.44 -2.61 -19.02
N ALA A 42 6.28 -1.79 -20.08
CA ALA A 42 7.22 -0.71 -20.36
C ALA A 42 7.24 0.35 -19.25
N ASP A 43 6.07 0.68 -18.70
CA ASP A 43 5.94 1.62 -17.59
C ASP A 43 6.69 1.14 -16.34
N LEU A 44 6.77 -0.17 -16.13
CA LEU A 44 7.39 -0.78 -14.96
C LEU A 44 8.87 -1.09 -15.14
N ASN A 45 9.44 -0.79 -16.31
CA ASN A 45 10.84 -1.08 -16.58
C ASN A 45 11.75 -0.13 -15.80
N TRP A 46 12.16 -0.55 -14.60
CA TRP A 46 12.98 0.26 -13.71
C TRP A 46 14.41 0.51 -14.23
N ARG A 47 14.84 -0.28 -15.22
CA ARG A 47 16.14 -0.08 -15.87
C ARG A 47 16.12 1.05 -16.88
N ASP A 48 14.95 1.41 -17.38
CA ASP A 48 14.75 2.54 -18.29
C ASP A 48 14.46 3.80 -17.48
N LYS A 49 15.40 4.73 -17.47
CA LYS A 49 15.27 5.97 -16.70
C LYS A 49 14.14 6.87 -17.19
N THR A 50 13.63 6.63 -18.40
CA THR A 50 12.53 7.39 -18.99
C THR A 50 11.18 6.72 -18.83
N SER A 51 11.13 5.52 -18.22
CA SER A 51 9.88 4.81 -17.99
C SER A 51 9.00 5.59 -17.01
N ARG A 52 7.69 5.32 -17.04
CA ARG A 52 6.71 5.98 -16.17
C ARG A 52 7.09 5.84 -14.69
N SER A 53 7.37 4.62 -14.25
CA SER A 53 7.71 4.39 -12.84
C SER A 53 8.99 5.12 -12.44
N SER A 54 10.01 5.12 -13.31
CA SER A 54 11.26 5.84 -13.04
C SER A 54 11.04 7.34 -12.91
N ARG A 55 10.21 7.92 -13.78
CA ARG A 55 9.90 9.36 -13.74
C ARG A 55 9.10 9.70 -12.48
N GLU A 56 8.10 8.90 -12.14
CA GLU A 56 7.28 9.13 -10.97
C GLU A 56 8.10 9.05 -9.68
N MET A 57 9.02 8.10 -9.59
CA MET A 57 9.80 7.92 -8.37
C MET A 57 10.93 8.94 -8.19
N ARG A 58 11.36 9.60 -9.26
CA ARG A 58 12.33 10.70 -9.15
C ARG A 58 11.69 11.99 -8.66
N ASP A 59 10.39 12.14 -8.84
CA ASP A 59 9.65 13.33 -8.43
C ASP A 59 8.76 12.97 -7.23
N LYS A 60 9.18 13.36 -6.04
CA LYS A 60 8.44 13.09 -4.80
C LYS A 60 7.07 13.76 -4.76
N ASN A 61 6.86 14.77 -5.61
CA ASN A 61 5.59 15.45 -5.72
C ASN A 61 4.69 14.86 -6.81
N SER A 62 5.14 13.80 -7.47
CA SER A 62 4.35 13.08 -8.45
C SER A 62 3.09 12.52 -7.79
N ARG A 63 1.94 12.72 -8.44
CA ARG A 63 0.64 12.23 -7.93
C ARG A 63 -0.14 11.59 -9.07
N PRO A 64 0.18 10.33 -9.41
CA PRO A 64 -0.58 9.64 -10.45
C PRO A 64 -2.07 9.62 -10.11
N ALA A 65 -2.91 9.93 -11.09
CA ALA A 65 -4.35 10.00 -10.88
C ALA A 65 -4.94 8.62 -10.58
N LEU A 66 -5.96 8.60 -9.72
CA LEU A 66 -6.70 7.39 -9.38
C LEU A 66 -7.93 7.25 -10.29
N ALA A 67 -8.34 6.01 -10.55
CA ALA A 67 -9.62 5.74 -11.17
C ALA A 67 -10.75 6.24 -10.25
N ASP A 68 -11.87 6.65 -10.85
CA ASP A 68 -13.01 7.18 -10.10
C ASP A 68 -13.80 6.06 -9.42
N HIS A 69 -13.32 5.64 -8.24
CA HIS A 69 -13.90 4.55 -7.46
C HIS A 69 -13.42 4.65 -5.99
N PRO A 70 -13.83 5.74 -5.30
CA PRO A 70 -13.35 5.96 -3.94
C PRO A 70 -13.94 4.96 -2.94
N VAL A 71 -13.24 4.75 -1.84
CA VAL A 71 -13.70 3.93 -0.73
C VAL A 71 -14.20 4.83 0.40
N ASN A 72 -15.26 4.40 1.06
CA ASN A 72 -15.75 5.09 2.25
C ASN A 72 -15.02 4.54 3.49
N LEU A 73 -14.19 5.38 4.11
CA LEU A 73 -13.36 4.99 5.24
C LEU A 73 -14.02 5.15 6.60
N GLN A 74 -15.25 5.67 6.68
CA GLN A 74 -15.89 5.96 7.97
C GLN A 74 -16.00 4.75 8.89
N GLU A 75 -16.20 3.58 8.34
CA GLU A 75 -16.37 2.36 9.13
C GLU A 75 -15.05 1.73 9.59
N TYR A 76 -13.93 2.21 9.08
CA TYR A 76 -12.64 1.56 9.31
C TYR A 76 -11.77 2.39 10.24
N ASP A 77 -11.28 1.77 11.31
CA ASP A 77 -10.32 2.39 12.22
C ASP A 77 -8.88 2.03 11.85
N THR A 78 -8.71 0.88 11.23
CA THR A 78 -7.40 0.36 10.82
C THR A 78 -7.40 0.05 9.34
N VAL A 79 -6.35 0.49 8.65
CA VAL A 79 -6.13 0.18 7.24
C VAL A 79 -4.80 -0.53 7.10
N LEU A 80 -4.84 -1.76 6.59
CA LEU A 80 -3.65 -2.48 6.18
C LEU A 80 -3.36 -2.07 4.74
N LEU A 81 -2.29 -1.31 4.54
CA LEU A 81 -1.97 -0.68 3.26
C LEU A 81 -0.81 -1.41 2.61
N GLY A 82 -1.07 -1.99 1.44
CA GLY A 82 -0.11 -2.82 0.72
C GLY A 82 0.35 -2.22 -0.60
N PHE A 83 1.62 -2.40 -0.94
CA PHE A 83 2.21 -1.87 -2.16
C PHE A 83 3.54 -2.57 -2.46
N PRO A 84 3.99 -2.50 -3.73
CA PRO A 84 5.36 -2.92 -4.04
C PRO A 84 6.35 -1.83 -3.62
N ILE A 85 7.54 -2.23 -3.16
CA ILE A 85 8.61 -1.28 -2.88
C ILE A 85 9.28 -0.90 -4.19
N TRP A 86 9.30 0.39 -4.52
CA TRP A 86 10.00 0.97 -5.65
C TRP A 86 11.06 1.93 -5.12
N TRP A 87 12.34 1.66 -5.43
CA TRP A 87 13.46 2.50 -4.97
C TRP A 87 13.39 2.81 -3.47
N TYR A 88 13.19 1.76 -2.65
CA TYR A 88 13.22 1.81 -1.18
C TYR A 88 12.07 2.63 -0.55
N THR A 89 10.98 2.85 -1.29
CA THR A 89 9.80 3.54 -0.75
C THR A 89 8.53 3.08 -1.47
N ALA A 90 7.38 3.60 -1.06
CA ALA A 90 6.11 3.31 -1.72
C ALA A 90 6.01 4.08 -3.05
N PRO A 91 5.32 3.51 -4.05
CA PRO A 91 5.01 4.27 -5.26
C PRO A 91 4.20 5.52 -4.91
N THR A 92 4.41 6.60 -5.66
CA THR A 92 3.74 7.88 -5.36
C THR A 92 2.23 7.86 -5.51
N ILE A 93 1.68 6.85 -6.18
CA ILE A 93 0.22 6.65 -6.22
C ILE A 93 -0.35 6.38 -4.82
N ILE A 94 0.45 5.83 -3.91
CA ILE A 94 0.05 5.65 -2.51
C ILE A 94 -0.14 7.01 -1.84
N ASN A 95 0.73 7.97 -2.12
CA ASN A 95 0.55 9.35 -1.64
C ASN A 95 -0.75 9.95 -2.19
N THR A 96 -1.05 9.71 -3.47
CA THR A 96 -2.31 10.16 -4.06
C THR A 96 -3.51 9.61 -3.29
N PHE A 97 -3.50 8.32 -3.01
CA PHE A 97 -4.58 7.65 -2.28
C PHE A 97 -4.75 8.23 -0.88
N LEU A 98 -3.65 8.40 -0.14
CA LEU A 98 -3.69 8.93 1.22
C LEU A 98 -4.19 10.37 1.26
N GLU A 99 -3.82 11.17 0.27
CA GLU A 99 -4.24 12.58 0.18
C GLU A 99 -5.67 12.73 -0.30
N SER A 100 -6.22 11.72 -0.98
CA SER A 100 -7.58 11.73 -1.53
C SER A 100 -8.64 11.33 -0.51
N HIS A 101 -8.24 10.83 0.66
CA HIS A 101 -9.15 10.32 1.67
C HIS A 101 -8.77 10.87 3.04
N ASN A 102 -9.71 10.83 3.98
CA ASN A 102 -9.48 11.32 5.34
C ASN A 102 -9.06 10.17 6.25
N PHE A 103 -7.80 10.18 6.68
CA PHE A 103 -7.25 9.19 7.59
C PHE A 103 -7.09 9.70 9.02
N ALA A 104 -7.65 10.86 9.35
CA ALA A 104 -7.53 11.43 10.68
C ALA A 104 -8.01 10.43 11.75
N GLY A 105 -7.20 10.22 12.78
CA GLY A 105 -7.49 9.31 13.88
C GLY A 105 -7.37 7.82 13.57
N LYS A 106 -6.97 7.47 12.34
CA LYS A 106 -6.88 6.06 11.93
C LYS A 106 -5.45 5.53 12.06
N THR A 107 -5.35 4.22 12.20
CA THR A 107 -4.06 3.52 12.18
C THR A 107 -3.85 2.87 10.83
N ILE A 108 -2.71 3.14 10.22
CA ILE A 108 -2.31 2.58 8.93
C ILE A 108 -1.11 1.67 9.18
N ILE A 109 -1.25 0.40 8.84
CA ILE A 109 -0.19 -0.59 9.00
C ILE A 109 0.27 -1.01 7.62
N LEU A 110 1.56 -0.86 7.34
CA LEU A 110 2.12 -1.10 6.02
C LEU A 110 2.49 -2.57 5.84
N PHE A 111 2.15 -3.15 4.69
CA PHE A 111 2.78 -4.37 4.23
C PHE A 111 3.24 -4.15 2.79
N ALA A 112 4.28 -4.86 2.39
CA ALA A 112 4.86 -4.61 1.08
C ALA A 112 5.45 -5.86 0.47
N THR A 113 5.57 -5.85 -0.85
CA THR A 113 6.30 -6.84 -1.61
C THR A 113 7.51 -6.17 -2.25
N SER A 114 8.60 -6.89 -2.41
CA SER A 114 9.81 -6.31 -2.99
C SER A 114 10.67 -7.40 -3.61
N GLY A 115 11.62 -6.99 -4.45
CA GLY A 115 12.62 -7.88 -5.01
C GLY A 115 13.81 -8.13 -4.06
N GLY A 116 13.73 -7.66 -2.81
CA GLY A 116 14.78 -7.84 -1.82
C GLY A 116 15.04 -6.64 -0.94
N SER A 117 14.52 -5.45 -1.28
CA SER A 117 14.70 -4.25 -0.46
C SER A 117 13.66 -4.18 0.67
N GLY A 118 14.01 -3.52 1.77
CA GLY A 118 13.11 -3.27 2.89
C GLY A 118 12.29 -2.00 2.70
N PHE A 119 11.61 -1.57 3.75
CA PHE A 119 10.75 -0.38 3.72
C PHE A 119 11.53 0.94 3.57
N GLY A 120 12.79 0.98 3.97
CA GLY A 120 13.56 2.23 3.94
C GLY A 120 12.85 3.34 4.70
N ASN A 121 12.65 4.48 4.05
CA ASN A 121 12.00 5.65 4.65
C ASN A 121 10.49 5.72 4.35
N THR A 122 9.87 4.61 3.95
CA THR A 122 8.48 4.61 3.48
C THR A 122 7.51 5.24 4.49
N ALA A 123 7.54 4.80 5.74
CA ALA A 123 6.61 5.33 6.74
C ALA A 123 6.77 6.85 6.90
N GLN A 124 7.99 7.33 6.91
CA GLN A 124 8.28 8.76 7.04
C GLN A 124 7.81 9.54 5.79
N ASP A 125 8.05 8.97 4.60
CA ASP A 125 7.61 9.58 3.34
C ASP A 125 6.09 9.72 3.30
N LEU A 126 5.36 8.74 3.81
CA LEU A 126 3.90 8.72 3.76
C LEU A 126 3.25 9.61 4.82
N LYS A 127 3.96 9.94 5.90
CA LYS A 127 3.43 10.83 6.95
C LYS A 127 3.03 12.20 6.42
N ARG A 128 3.67 12.65 5.35
CA ARG A 128 3.37 13.95 4.74
C ARG A 128 2.01 13.97 4.06
N SER A 129 1.45 12.81 3.77
CA SER A 129 0.21 12.67 2.99
C SER A 129 -1.01 12.42 3.85
N VAL A 130 -0.88 12.40 5.17
CA VAL A 130 -1.98 12.14 6.10
C VAL A 130 -2.05 13.19 7.20
N ALA A 131 -3.21 13.26 7.84
CA ALA A 131 -3.40 14.15 9.00
C ALA A 131 -2.45 13.76 10.14
N SER A 132 -2.05 14.72 10.98
CA SER A 132 -1.16 14.47 12.09
C SER A 132 -1.71 13.47 13.12
N SER A 133 -3.02 13.32 13.19
CA SER A 133 -3.68 12.36 14.08
C SER A 133 -3.67 10.92 13.53
N ALA A 134 -3.30 10.72 12.26
CA ALA A 134 -3.16 9.38 11.70
C ALA A 134 -1.84 8.76 12.17
N VAL A 135 -1.88 7.47 12.47
CA VAL A 135 -0.68 6.72 12.89
C VAL A 135 -0.27 5.80 11.76
N ILE A 136 0.97 5.91 11.31
CA ILE A 136 1.53 5.00 10.30
C ILE A 136 2.55 4.10 10.98
N ARG A 137 2.34 2.78 10.89
CA ARG A 137 3.23 1.78 11.46
C ARG A 137 3.80 0.91 10.35
N GLU A 138 5.10 0.70 10.39
CA GLU A 138 5.74 -0.26 9.50
C GLU A 138 5.32 -1.66 9.93
N GLY A 139 4.80 -2.44 8.99
CA GLY A 139 4.35 -3.78 9.25
C GLY A 139 5.36 -4.82 8.76
N ARG A 140 5.01 -5.52 7.69
CA ARG A 140 5.80 -6.69 7.27
C ARG A 140 5.99 -6.73 5.75
N LEU A 141 7.16 -7.22 5.33
CA LEU A 141 7.40 -7.60 3.94
C LEU A 141 6.80 -8.98 3.69
N LEU A 142 5.98 -9.10 2.66
CA LEU A 142 5.31 -10.35 2.31
C LEU A 142 5.86 -10.87 0.98
N ASN A 143 7.08 -11.36 1.01
CA ASN A 143 7.79 -11.84 -0.17
C ASN A 143 7.80 -13.36 -0.22
N GLY A 144 7.93 -13.91 -1.42
CA GLY A 144 8.11 -15.33 -1.65
C GLY A 144 6.82 -16.12 -1.42
N ARG A 145 6.97 -17.34 -0.94
CA ARG A 145 5.85 -18.24 -0.70
C ARG A 145 5.16 -17.87 0.61
N LEU A 146 3.94 -17.35 0.50
CA LEU A 146 3.19 -16.88 1.66
C LEU A 146 2.33 -18.01 2.23
N GLN A 147 2.23 -18.05 3.57
CA GLN A 147 1.36 -18.98 4.28
C GLN A 147 0.36 -18.20 5.11
N GLU A 148 -0.92 -18.56 5.00
CA GLU A 148 -1.99 -17.88 5.71
C GLU A 148 -1.79 -17.94 7.23
N SER A 149 -1.31 -19.07 7.75
CA SER A 149 -1.06 -19.23 9.18
C SER A 149 -0.04 -18.22 9.72
N ALA A 150 1.04 -17.97 8.97
CA ALA A 150 2.05 -16.99 9.35
C ALA A 150 1.48 -15.57 9.34
N ILE A 151 0.61 -15.27 8.39
CA ILE A 151 -0.04 -13.95 8.29
C ILE A 151 -1.02 -13.77 9.45
N ARG A 152 -1.78 -14.80 9.80
CA ARG A 152 -2.69 -14.76 10.95
C ARG A 152 -1.94 -14.50 12.26
N GLU A 153 -0.78 -15.13 12.42
CA GLU A 153 0.05 -14.93 13.60
C GLU A 153 0.52 -13.46 13.67
N TRP A 154 1.00 -12.92 12.56
CA TRP A 154 1.40 -11.53 12.49
C TRP A 154 0.24 -10.58 12.83
N LEU A 155 -0.94 -10.80 12.26
CA LEU A 155 -2.13 -9.98 12.53
C LEU A 155 -2.54 -10.07 14.00
N SER A 156 -2.44 -11.24 14.58
CA SER A 156 -2.74 -11.44 16.00
C SER A 156 -1.80 -10.61 16.88
N GLU A 157 -0.52 -10.54 16.54
CA GLU A 157 0.46 -9.71 17.25
C GLU A 157 0.09 -8.22 17.16
N LEU A 158 -0.60 -7.80 16.10
CA LEU A 158 -1.05 -6.43 15.92
C LEU A 158 -2.39 -6.14 16.62
N GLY A 159 -3.06 -7.15 17.16
CA GLY A 159 -4.35 -6.99 17.80
C GLY A 159 -5.52 -6.94 16.83
N ILE A 160 -5.36 -7.53 15.66
CA ILE A 160 -6.37 -7.53 14.60
C ILE A 160 -7.12 -8.86 14.54
#